data_8cb89d8c97185fa9bb405460544d99b1
#
_entry.id   8cb89d8c97185fa9bb405460544d99b1
#
_cell.length_a   1.000
_cell.length_b   1.000
_cell.length_c   1.000
_cell.angle_alpha   90.00
_cell.angle_beta   90.00
_cell.angle_gamma   90.00
#
_symmetry.space_group_name_H-M   'P 1'
#
loop_
_entity.id
_entity.type
_entity.pdbx_description
1 polymer ?
#
loop_
_entity_poly.entity_id
_entity_poly.type
_entity_poly.pdbx_seq_one_letter_code
_entity_poly.pdbx_strand_id
1 'polypeptide(L)'
;VKVSIGDVRLFVDVTGLEWVADGDTMRRRPTVVLLHGGPGSDSSGNKERFGFLSDIAQVVFYDHRGNGRSDDGDRAKWTLAQWGDDVKALCDALGVDRPIVIGGSFGGFVAMSYASRHPDHPAALGLMVTATRVAPLAEIVEGFRRLGGDEVADLVRVDLEHSTPETSDRFIREALPLMSRHPDALAVVQRDVRRAVEKQEVEIHFNNAEIKSMDFRADLARVRCPTLVVSGEMDPICPPSCFHEIVASLPPGIAEPHLVPGAGHLVMLDAKAECERIVRDFVLRHSPV
;
A
#
# COMPACT_ATOMS: atom_id res chain seq x y z
N VAL A 1 1.46 20.14 1.69
CA VAL A 1 0.30 21.00 1.35
C VAL A 1 -0.98 20.20 1.40
N LYS A 2 -2.17 20.88 1.40
CA LYS A 2 -3.45 20.19 1.19
C LYS A 2 -3.99 20.54 -0.20
N VAL A 3 -4.35 19.51 -0.97
CA VAL A 3 -4.89 19.60 -2.34
C VAL A 3 -6.37 19.26 -2.30
N SER A 4 -7.22 20.12 -2.89
CA SER A 4 -8.66 19.86 -2.97
C SER A 4 -8.97 18.88 -4.10
N ILE A 5 -9.77 17.87 -3.78
CA ILE A 5 -10.25 16.85 -4.74
C ILE A 5 -11.79 16.82 -4.82
N GLY A 6 -12.42 17.96 -4.55
CA GLY A 6 -13.87 18.13 -4.51
C GLY A 6 -14.35 18.36 -3.08
N ASP A 7 -14.90 17.35 -2.43
CA ASP A 7 -15.51 17.45 -1.10
C ASP A 7 -14.52 17.39 0.07
N VAL A 8 -13.27 17.01 -0.17
CA VAL A 8 -12.20 16.96 0.84
C VAL A 8 -10.89 17.52 0.28
N ARG A 9 -9.96 17.84 1.20
CA ARG A 9 -8.58 18.14 0.87
C ARG A 9 -7.68 17.04 1.38
N LEU A 10 -6.85 16.48 0.50
CA LEU A 10 -5.84 15.50 0.87
C LEU A 10 -4.51 16.18 1.20
N PHE A 11 -3.86 15.73 2.26
CA PHE A 11 -2.46 16.11 2.53
C PHE A 11 -1.56 15.46 1.50
N VAL A 12 -0.71 16.27 0.89
CA VAL A 12 0.23 15.87 -0.18
C VAL A 12 1.61 16.42 0.11
N ASP A 13 2.60 15.59 -0.11
CA ASP A 13 4.01 15.97 -0.13
C ASP A 13 4.67 15.40 -1.38
N VAL A 14 5.56 16.18 -2.01
CA VAL A 14 6.18 15.81 -3.28
C VAL A 14 7.69 15.93 -3.16
N THR A 15 8.41 14.92 -3.67
CA THR A 15 9.88 14.93 -3.75
C THR A 15 10.31 14.56 -5.17
N GLY A 16 11.56 14.91 -5.52
CA GLY A 16 12.04 14.72 -6.88
C GLY A 16 11.49 15.79 -7.85
N LEU A 17 12.07 15.84 -9.04
CA LEU A 17 11.70 16.80 -10.08
C LEU A 17 10.95 16.11 -11.20
N GLU A 18 9.87 16.72 -11.66
CA GLU A 18 9.13 16.29 -12.84
C GLU A 18 9.92 16.58 -14.13
N TRP A 19 10.54 17.74 -14.20
CA TRP A 19 11.32 18.17 -15.34
C TRP A 19 12.80 18.33 -14.97
N VAL A 20 13.68 17.74 -15.79
CA VAL A 20 15.13 17.80 -15.61
C VAL A 20 15.81 18.20 -16.90
N ALA A 21 16.93 18.95 -16.78
CA ALA A 21 17.75 19.29 -17.93
C ALA A 21 18.35 18.01 -18.54
N ASP A 22 18.34 17.94 -19.88
CA ASP A 22 18.91 16.85 -20.68
C ASP A 22 19.59 17.47 -21.91
N GLY A 23 20.86 17.83 -21.78
CA GLY A 23 21.57 18.65 -22.76
C GLY A 23 20.88 20.01 -22.93
N ASP A 24 20.50 20.30 -24.16
CA ASP A 24 19.82 21.58 -24.52
C ASP A 24 18.29 21.51 -24.41
N THR A 25 17.75 20.43 -23.88
CA THR A 25 16.29 20.16 -23.74
C THR A 25 15.91 19.92 -22.29
N MET A 26 14.58 19.92 -22.03
CA MET A 26 14.02 19.44 -20.78
C MET A 26 13.36 18.08 -21.02
N ARG A 27 13.68 17.12 -20.15
CA ARG A 27 13.06 15.80 -20.16
C ARG A 27 12.11 15.65 -18.98
N ARG A 28 10.91 15.12 -19.26
CA ARG A 28 9.95 14.78 -18.22
C ARG A 28 10.33 13.45 -17.55
N ARG A 29 10.25 13.39 -16.24
CA ARG A 29 10.36 12.17 -15.44
C ARG A 29 8.97 11.60 -15.16
N PRO A 30 8.84 10.29 -14.92
CA PRO A 30 7.56 9.72 -14.49
C PRO A 30 7.14 10.29 -13.14
N THR A 31 5.83 10.33 -12.90
CA THR A 31 5.29 10.57 -11.56
C THR A 31 4.90 9.25 -10.92
N VAL A 32 5.45 8.98 -9.74
CA VAL A 32 5.10 7.83 -8.89
C VAL A 32 4.20 8.32 -7.76
N VAL A 33 3.01 7.75 -7.66
CA VAL A 33 2.05 8.03 -6.57
C VAL A 33 2.08 6.88 -5.58
N LEU A 34 2.41 7.16 -4.32
CA LEU A 34 2.57 6.15 -3.27
C LEU A 34 1.37 6.15 -2.33
N LEU A 35 0.73 5.00 -2.23
CA LEU A 35 -0.42 4.73 -1.39
C LEU A 35 0.04 4.04 -0.11
N HIS A 36 -0.16 4.70 1.04
CA HIS A 36 0.28 4.16 2.32
C HIS A 36 -0.58 2.99 2.80
N GLY A 37 0.03 2.14 3.64
CA GLY A 37 -0.65 1.07 4.36
C GLY A 37 -1.42 1.59 5.58
N GLY A 38 -1.80 0.73 6.44
CA GLY A 38 -2.72 0.92 7.55
C GLY A 38 -3.98 0.12 7.29
N PRO A 39 -5.18 0.66 7.28
CA PRO A 39 -5.64 2.05 7.31
C PRO A 39 -5.46 2.75 8.66
N GLY A 40 -5.83 4.03 8.73
CA GLY A 40 -5.75 4.82 9.96
C GLY A 40 -4.40 5.51 10.18
N SER A 41 -3.35 5.15 9.43
CA SER A 41 -2.02 5.75 9.52
C SER A 41 -1.82 6.89 8.50
N ASP A 42 -0.58 7.26 8.18
CA ASP A 42 -0.23 8.32 7.24
C ASP A 42 0.90 7.91 6.28
N SER A 43 1.26 8.82 5.37
CA SER A 43 2.31 8.60 4.36
C SER A 43 3.74 8.71 4.87
N SER A 44 4.00 9.01 6.15
CA SER A 44 5.35 9.26 6.68
C SER A 44 6.29 8.07 6.52
N GLY A 45 5.80 6.85 6.74
CA GLY A 45 6.57 5.62 6.55
C GLY A 45 6.96 5.38 5.08
N ASN A 46 6.11 5.75 4.14
CA ASN A 46 6.41 5.64 2.72
C ASN A 46 7.55 6.56 2.28
N LYS A 47 7.67 7.76 2.87
CA LYS A 47 8.76 8.69 2.56
C LYS A 47 10.13 8.09 2.84
N GLU A 48 10.28 7.42 3.96
CA GLU A 48 11.54 6.77 4.32
C GLU A 48 11.84 5.56 3.43
N ARG A 49 10.80 4.78 3.08
CA ARG A 49 10.95 3.54 2.29
C ARG A 49 11.12 3.78 0.80
N PHE A 50 10.51 4.82 0.23
CA PHE A 50 10.46 5.05 -1.21
C PHE A 50 11.11 6.37 -1.66
N GLY A 51 11.68 7.16 -0.74
CA GLY A 51 12.37 8.40 -1.07
C GLY A 51 13.54 8.24 -2.05
N PHE A 52 14.10 7.04 -2.17
CA PHE A 52 15.16 6.69 -3.13
C PHE A 52 14.72 6.86 -4.60
N LEU A 53 13.42 6.90 -4.89
CA LEU A 53 12.90 7.09 -6.24
C LEU A 53 13.03 8.55 -6.71
N SER A 54 13.28 9.49 -5.82
CA SER A 54 13.31 10.94 -6.13
C SER A 54 14.40 11.36 -7.12
N ASP A 55 15.42 10.52 -7.32
CA ASP A 55 16.48 10.75 -8.31
C ASP A 55 16.06 10.34 -9.74
N ILE A 56 15.01 9.54 -9.91
CA ILE A 56 14.50 9.09 -11.21
C ILE A 56 13.07 9.52 -11.52
N ALA A 57 12.30 9.95 -10.53
CA ALA A 57 10.88 10.26 -10.63
C ALA A 57 10.50 11.48 -9.80
N GLN A 58 9.38 12.11 -10.13
CA GLN A 58 8.61 12.89 -9.19
C GLN A 58 7.83 11.90 -8.32
N VAL A 59 7.94 11.99 -7.00
CA VAL A 59 7.29 11.06 -6.06
C VAL A 59 6.26 11.81 -5.24
N VAL A 60 5.00 11.41 -5.36
CA VAL A 60 3.85 11.97 -4.64
C VAL A 60 3.50 11.05 -3.49
N PHE A 61 3.62 11.57 -2.27
CA PHE A 61 3.14 10.96 -1.04
C PHE A 61 1.86 11.69 -0.63
N TYR A 62 0.83 10.98 -0.25
CA TYR A 62 -0.38 11.61 0.27
C TYR A 62 -1.02 10.75 1.36
N ASP A 63 -1.78 11.38 2.23
CA ASP A 63 -2.59 10.70 3.22
C ASP A 63 -3.99 10.48 2.64
N HIS A 64 -4.51 9.24 2.69
CA HIS A 64 -5.86 8.92 2.20
C HIS A 64 -6.94 9.74 2.92
N ARG A 65 -8.12 9.90 2.30
CA ARG A 65 -9.32 10.45 2.95
C ARG A 65 -9.54 9.80 4.31
N GLY A 66 -9.79 10.61 5.34
CA GLY A 66 -9.97 10.13 6.71
C GLY A 66 -8.67 9.81 7.43
N ASN A 67 -7.54 9.69 6.76
CA ASN A 67 -6.27 9.25 7.32
C ASN A 67 -5.31 10.42 7.54
N GLY A 68 -4.44 10.28 8.52
CA GLY A 68 -3.34 11.19 8.76
C GLY A 68 -3.76 12.66 8.86
N ARG A 69 -3.15 13.49 8.01
CA ARG A 69 -3.33 14.94 7.93
C ARG A 69 -4.42 15.35 6.94
N SER A 70 -5.00 14.40 6.19
CA SER A 70 -6.10 14.65 5.27
C SER A 70 -7.39 14.99 6.01
N ASP A 71 -8.32 15.65 5.31
CA ASP A 71 -9.67 15.90 5.84
C ASP A 71 -10.44 14.58 5.97
N ASP A 72 -11.28 14.47 7.00
CA ASP A 72 -12.04 13.24 7.27
C ASP A 72 -13.14 13.02 6.23
N GLY A 73 -13.83 14.08 5.86
CA GLY A 73 -14.99 14.01 4.99
C GLY A 73 -16.15 13.25 5.62
N ASP A 74 -17.07 12.80 4.78
CA ASP A 74 -18.17 11.94 5.19
C ASP A 74 -17.68 10.51 5.43
N ARG A 75 -17.94 9.96 6.63
CA ARG A 75 -17.57 8.57 6.99
C ARG A 75 -18.22 7.52 6.10
N ALA A 76 -19.38 7.78 5.52
CA ALA A 76 -20.01 6.91 4.55
C ALA A 76 -19.19 6.73 3.26
N LYS A 77 -18.20 7.62 3.04
CA LYS A 77 -17.24 7.58 1.94
C LYS A 77 -15.89 6.94 2.32
N TRP A 78 -15.74 6.39 3.50
CA TRP A 78 -14.56 5.60 3.88
C TRP A 78 -14.67 4.19 3.33
N THR A 79 -14.63 4.10 2.00
CA THR A 79 -14.79 2.86 1.24
C THR A 79 -13.66 2.68 0.24
N LEU A 80 -13.33 1.44 -0.10
CA LEU A 80 -12.30 1.14 -1.11
C LEU A 80 -12.64 1.76 -2.47
N ALA A 81 -13.92 1.81 -2.83
CA ALA A 81 -14.37 2.45 -4.05
C ALA A 81 -14.04 3.95 -4.06
N GLN A 82 -14.35 4.66 -2.98
CA GLN A 82 -14.07 6.10 -2.87
C GLN A 82 -12.58 6.39 -2.78
N TRP A 83 -11.82 5.62 -1.99
CA TRP A 83 -10.35 5.79 -1.94
C TRP A 83 -9.70 5.57 -3.30
N GLY A 84 -10.20 4.60 -4.09
CA GLY A 84 -9.75 4.40 -5.48
C GLY A 84 -10.07 5.61 -6.39
N ASP A 85 -11.27 6.17 -6.30
CA ASP A 85 -11.67 7.37 -7.04
C ASP A 85 -10.89 8.61 -6.56
N ASP A 86 -10.55 8.71 -5.28
CA ASP A 86 -9.73 9.79 -4.72
C ASP A 86 -8.31 9.80 -5.33
N VAL A 87 -7.71 8.63 -5.65
CA VAL A 87 -6.41 8.56 -6.36
C VAL A 87 -6.53 9.24 -7.72
N LYS A 88 -7.58 8.95 -8.48
CA LYS A 88 -7.83 9.57 -9.79
C LYS A 88 -8.03 11.08 -9.65
N ALA A 89 -8.89 11.50 -8.72
CA ALA A 89 -9.18 12.90 -8.47
C ALA A 89 -7.94 13.69 -8.00
N LEU A 90 -7.07 13.06 -7.20
CA LEU A 90 -5.79 13.66 -6.80
C LEU A 90 -4.86 13.85 -7.99
N CYS A 91 -4.73 12.84 -8.85
CA CYS A 91 -3.93 12.97 -10.06
C CYS A 91 -4.45 14.09 -10.97
N ASP A 92 -5.77 14.20 -11.17
CA ASP A 92 -6.38 15.27 -11.95
C ASP A 92 -6.09 16.65 -11.35
N ALA A 93 -6.22 16.80 -10.02
CA ALA A 93 -5.94 18.05 -9.33
C ALA A 93 -4.46 18.47 -9.39
N LEU A 94 -3.54 17.51 -9.51
CA LEU A 94 -2.11 17.72 -9.66
C LEU A 94 -1.66 17.85 -11.12
N GLY A 95 -2.53 17.63 -12.10
CA GLY A 95 -2.16 17.60 -13.53
C GLY A 95 -1.28 16.38 -13.88
N VAL A 96 -1.39 15.29 -13.11
CA VAL A 96 -0.65 14.05 -13.34
C VAL A 96 -1.44 13.15 -14.26
N ASP A 97 -0.95 13.01 -15.48
CA ASP A 97 -1.45 12.06 -16.47
C ASP A 97 -0.59 10.80 -16.49
N ARG A 98 -1.22 9.62 -16.53
CA ARG A 98 -0.55 8.32 -16.58
C ARG A 98 0.49 8.09 -15.47
N PRO A 99 0.11 8.15 -14.17
CA PRO A 99 1.00 7.88 -13.06
C PRO A 99 1.43 6.41 -13.00
N ILE A 100 2.59 6.16 -12.39
CA ILE A 100 2.91 4.84 -11.82
C ILE A 100 2.37 4.85 -10.40
N VAL A 101 1.42 3.97 -10.07
CA VAL A 101 0.80 3.93 -8.75
C VAL A 101 1.30 2.71 -7.99
N ILE A 102 1.87 2.91 -6.79
CA ILE A 102 2.39 1.81 -5.97
C ILE A 102 1.72 1.85 -4.60
N GLY A 103 1.06 0.75 -4.23
CA GLY A 103 0.41 0.59 -2.93
C GLY A 103 0.87 -0.66 -2.19
N GLY A 104 1.08 -0.52 -0.88
CA GLY A 104 1.43 -1.63 0.01
C GLY A 104 0.32 -1.91 1.03
N SER A 105 0.05 -3.19 1.33
CA SER A 105 -0.97 -3.60 2.30
C SER A 105 -2.33 -2.96 1.97
N PHE A 106 -2.94 -2.20 2.88
CA PHE A 106 -4.15 -1.40 2.61
C PHE A 106 -4.01 -0.51 1.37
N GLY A 107 -2.86 0.16 1.17
CA GLY A 107 -2.60 0.93 -0.05
C GLY A 107 -2.67 0.10 -1.32
N GLY A 108 -2.39 -1.21 -1.23
CA GLY A 108 -2.58 -2.16 -2.33
C GLY A 108 -4.05 -2.42 -2.64
N PHE A 109 -4.92 -2.48 -1.63
CA PHE A 109 -6.38 -2.58 -1.85
C PHE A 109 -6.91 -1.33 -2.57
N VAL A 110 -6.46 -0.15 -2.14
CA VAL A 110 -6.80 1.12 -2.81
C VAL A 110 -6.26 1.15 -4.24
N ALA A 111 -5.03 0.66 -4.47
CA ALA A 111 -4.43 0.59 -5.80
C ALA A 111 -5.21 -0.35 -6.75
N MET A 112 -5.67 -1.51 -6.25
CA MET A 112 -6.53 -2.42 -7.02
C MET A 112 -7.88 -1.80 -7.34
N SER A 113 -8.52 -1.15 -6.36
CA SER A 113 -9.77 -0.41 -6.58
C SER A 113 -9.60 0.68 -7.65
N TYR A 114 -8.55 1.50 -7.51
CA TYR A 114 -8.24 2.54 -8.49
C TYR A 114 -8.02 1.98 -9.90
N ALA A 115 -7.14 1.00 -10.06
CA ALA A 115 -6.78 0.49 -11.38
C ALA A 115 -7.93 -0.25 -12.08
N SER A 116 -8.80 -0.93 -11.33
CA SER A 116 -9.98 -1.60 -11.90
C SER A 116 -11.11 -0.65 -12.27
N ARG A 117 -11.23 0.49 -11.57
CA ARG A 117 -12.23 1.54 -11.83
C ARG A 117 -11.78 2.52 -12.93
N HIS A 118 -10.47 2.73 -13.05
CA HIS A 118 -9.85 3.66 -14.01
C HIS A 118 -8.75 2.95 -14.84
N PRO A 119 -9.07 1.87 -15.59
CA PRO A 119 -8.08 0.96 -16.16
C PRO A 119 -7.16 1.59 -17.22
N ASP A 120 -7.57 2.69 -17.83
CA ASP A 120 -6.78 3.40 -18.86
C ASP A 120 -5.91 4.53 -18.28
N HIS A 121 -6.05 4.83 -16.97
CA HIS A 121 -5.35 5.97 -16.36
C HIS A 121 -3.92 5.65 -15.89
N PRO A 122 -3.63 4.54 -15.15
CA PRO A 122 -2.27 4.24 -14.71
C PRO A 122 -1.37 3.86 -15.88
N ALA A 123 -0.12 4.37 -15.90
CA ALA A 123 0.94 3.86 -16.77
C ALA A 123 1.41 2.48 -16.32
N ALA A 124 1.52 2.28 -15.00
CA ALA A 124 1.89 1.01 -14.38
C ALA A 124 1.36 0.95 -12.94
N LEU A 125 1.24 -0.26 -12.38
CA LEU A 125 0.74 -0.54 -11.04
C LEU A 125 1.75 -1.35 -10.23
N GLY A 126 1.94 -1.00 -8.96
CA GLY A 126 2.72 -1.78 -8.00
C GLY A 126 1.83 -2.24 -6.84
N LEU A 127 1.74 -3.54 -6.64
CA LEU A 127 1.00 -4.19 -5.56
C LEU A 127 2.01 -4.89 -4.64
N MET A 128 2.19 -4.35 -3.44
CA MET A 128 3.20 -4.85 -2.50
C MET A 128 2.53 -5.37 -1.23
N VAL A 129 2.90 -6.59 -0.80
CA VAL A 129 2.46 -7.21 0.46
C VAL A 129 0.95 -7.01 0.70
N THR A 130 0.15 -7.36 -0.27
CA THR A 130 -1.31 -7.12 -0.28
C THR A 130 -2.06 -8.37 -0.73
N ALA A 131 -3.39 -8.31 -0.81
CA ALA A 131 -4.24 -9.44 -1.12
C ALA A 131 -5.47 -8.99 -1.95
N THR A 132 -6.03 -9.89 -2.76
CA THR A 132 -7.30 -9.65 -3.46
C THR A 132 -8.50 -9.70 -2.52
N ARG A 133 -8.40 -10.44 -1.46
CA ARG A 133 -9.35 -10.63 -0.34
C ARG A 133 -8.58 -11.07 0.90
N VAL A 134 -9.21 -11.02 2.04
CA VAL A 134 -8.60 -11.56 3.27
C VAL A 134 -8.26 -13.04 3.07
N ALA A 135 -7.03 -13.42 3.40
CA ALA A 135 -6.64 -14.82 3.45
C ALA A 135 -7.50 -15.61 4.45
N PRO A 136 -7.62 -16.93 4.32
CA PRO A 136 -8.33 -17.74 5.31
C PRO A 136 -7.83 -17.43 6.73
N LEU A 137 -8.75 -17.11 7.64
CA LEU A 137 -8.41 -16.72 9.02
C LEU A 137 -7.49 -17.74 9.70
N ALA A 138 -7.72 -19.04 9.47
CA ALA A 138 -6.89 -20.12 10.02
C ALA A 138 -5.42 -20.03 9.53
N GLU A 139 -5.19 -19.61 8.28
CA GLU A 139 -3.84 -19.46 7.71
C GLU A 139 -3.11 -18.29 8.37
N ILE A 140 -3.78 -17.15 8.54
CA ILE A 140 -3.23 -15.97 9.23
C ILE A 140 -2.92 -16.30 10.68
N VAL A 141 -3.88 -16.86 11.42
CA VAL A 141 -3.73 -17.22 12.84
C VAL A 141 -2.58 -18.19 13.05
N GLU A 142 -2.44 -19.20 12.18
CA GLU A 142 -1.34 -20.15 12.24
C GLU A 142 0.01 -19.49 11.92
N GLY A 143 0.04 -18.54 10.97
CA GLY A 143 1.21 -17.72 10.68
C GLY A 143 1.71 -16.98 11.93
N PHE A 144 0.81 -16.27 12.61
CA PHE A 144 1.17 -15.55 13.85
C PHE A 144 1.47 -16.47 15.01
N ARG A 145 0.82 -17.65 15.12
CA ARG A 145 1.16 -18.66 16.15
C ARG A 145 2.61 -19.11 16.06
N ARG A 146 3.12 -19.35 14.87
CA ARG A 146 4.54 -19.71 14.66
C ARG A 146 5.50 -18.61 15.06
N LEU A 147 5.08 -17.33 15.00
CA LEU A 147 5.94 -16.18 15.27
C LEU A 147 5.88 -15.71 16.72
N GLY A 148 4.71 -15.72 17.34
CA GLY A 148 4.47 -15.11 18.65
C GLY A 148 3.75 -16.01 19.65
N GLY A 149 3.46 -17.28 19.29
CA GLY A 149 2.75 -18.22 20.14
C GLY A 149 1.23 -18.02 20.19
N ASP A 150 0.57 -18.76 21.08
CA ASP A 150 -0.90 -18.82 21.14
C ASP A 150 -1.53 -17.47 21.53
N GLU A 151 -0.93 -16.72 22.45
CA GLU A 151 -1.47 -15.42 22.91
C GLU A 151 -1.56 -14.39 21.77
N VAL A 152 -0.52 -14.31 20.93
CA VAL A 152 -0.53 -13.42 19.75
C VAL A 152 -1.49 -13.94 18.70
N ALA A 153 -1.56 -15.24 18.48
CA ALA A 153 -2.50 -15.84 17.53
C ALA A 153 -3.96 -15.57 17.92
N ASP A 154 -4.29 -15.68 19.22
CA ASP A 154 -5.62 -15.35 19.74
C ASP A 154 -5.95 -13.85 19.62
N LEU A 155 -4.99 -12.98 19.92
CA LEU A 155 -5.14 -11.54 19.71
C LEU A 155 -5.48 -11.21 18.25
N VAL A 156 -4.69 -11.75 17.29
CA VAL A 156 -4.90 -11.53 15.87
C VAL A 156 -6.25 -12.06 15.40
N ARG A 157 -6.65 -13.24 15.87
CA ARG A 157 -7.97 -13.82 15.57
C ARG A 157 -9.09 -12.89 16.05
N VAL A 158 -9.04 -12.44 17.30
CA VAL A 158 -10.05 -11.56 17.88
C VAL A 158 -10.14 -10.23 17.14
N ASP A 159 -9.01 -9.61 16.83
CA ASP A 159 -8.98 -8.33 16.13
C ASP A 159 -9.51 -8.44 14.68
N LEU A 160 -9.16 -9.50 13.95
CA LEU A 160 -9.68 -9.74 12.60
C LEU A 160 -11.18 -10.07 12.58
N GLU A 161 -11.70 -10.75 13.61
CA GLU A 161 -13.13 -11.02 13.75
C GLU A 161 -13.92 -9.78 14.14
N HIS A 162 -13.39 -8.98 15.07
CA HIS A 162 -14.01 -7.74 15.54
C HIS A 162 -12.98 -6.79 16.14
N SER A 163 -12.51 -5.84 15.35
CA SER A 163 -11.54 -4.84 15.79
C SER A 163 -12.16 -3.82 16.74
N THR A 164 -11.46 -3.54 17.82
CA THR A 164 -11.79 -2.52 18.84
C THR A 164 -10.55 -1.67 19.10
N PRO A 165 -10.68 -0.50 19.74
CA PRO A 165 -9.51 0.30 20.12
C PRO A 165 -8.47 -0.49 20.92
N GLU A 166 -8.91 -1.35 21.82
CA GLU A 166 -8.03 -2.17 22.66
C GLU A 166 -7.27 -3.24 21.83
N THR A 167 -7.98 -3.98 20.96
CA THR A 167 -7.37 -5.04 20.16
C THR A 167 -6.44 -4.46 19.10
N SER A 168 -6.80 -3.34 18.47
CA SER A 168 -5.96 -2.60 17.52
C SER A 168 -4.67 -2.10 18.18
N ASP A 169 -4.72 -1.45 19.36
CA ASP A 169 -3.54 -1.01 20.10
C ASP A 169 -2.62 -2.18 20.46
N ARG A 170 -3.20 -3.32 20.84
CA ARG A 170 -2.43 -4.54 21.13
C ARG A 170 -1.83 -5.12 19.87
N PHE A 171 -2.56 -5.18 18.76
CA PHE A 171 -2.05 -5.65 17.48
C PHE A 171 -0.82 -4.84 17.04
N ILE A 172 -0.91 -3.51 17.08
CA ILE A 172 0.21 -2.62 16.73
C ILE A 172 1.42 -2.89 17.62
N ARG A 173 1.22 -3.14 18.90
CA ARG A 173 2.31 -3.33 19.85
C ARG A 173 2.89 -4.75 19.85
N GLU A 174 2.06 -5.77 19.69
CA GLU A 174 2.41 -7.17 19.95
C GLU A 174 2.55 -8.00 18.66
N ALA A 175 1.71 -7.76 17.64
CA ALA A 175 1.67 -8.51 16.39
C ALA A 175 2.44 -7.85 15.25
N LEU A 176 2.27 -6.54 15.06
CA LEU A 176 2.88 -5.81 13.93
C LEU A 176 4.42 -5.96 13.84
N PRO A 177 5.19 -5.91 14.95
CA PRO A 177 6.64 -6.14 14.87
C PRO A 177 7.01 -7.54 14.39
N LEU A 178 6.17 -8.55 14.65
CA LEU A 178 6.39 -9.94 14.22
C LEU A 178 6.17 -10.15 12.72
N MET A 179 5.56 -9.19 12.04
CA MET A 179 5.35 -9.23 10.59
C MET A 179 6.63 -8.96 9.79
N SER A 180 7.75 -8.65 10.45
CA SER A 180 9.08 -8.47 9.86
C SER A 180 10.05 -9.54 10.36
N ARG A 181 11.03 -9.85 9.53
CA ARG A 181 12.17 -10.73 9.89
C ARG A 181 13.42 -9.94 10.26
N HIS A 182 13.37 -8.61 10.16
CA HIS A 182 14.51 -7.75 10.51
C HIS A 182 14.74 -7.72 12.02
N PRO A 183 16.00 -7.81 12.49
CA PRO A 183 16.30 -7.82 13.94
C PRO A 183 15.82 -6.55 14.67
N ASP A 184 15.79 -5.41 13.99
CA ASP A 184 15.37 -4.13 14.55
C ASP A 184 13.88 -3.82 14.32
N ALA A 185 13.07 -4.80 13.88
CA ALA A 185 11.67 -4.60 13.52
C ALA A 185 10.86 -3.86 14.59
N LEU A 186 10.98 -4.26 15.84
CA LEU A 186 10.29 -3.61 16.97
C LEU A 186 10.64 -2.13 17.09
N ALA A 187 11.94 -1.79 17.02
CA ALA A 187 12.39 -0.39 17.13
C ALA A 187 11.93 0.46 15.95
N VAL A 188 11.94 -0.12 14.74
CA VAL A 188 11.47 0.54 13.53
C VAL A 188 9.97 0.79 13.60
N VAL A 189 9.16 -0.22 13.91
CA VAL A 189 7.70 -0.10 14.05
C VAL A 189 7.34 0.93 15.12
N GLN A 190 7.95 0.88 16.31
CA GLN A 190 7.70 1.85 17.37
C GLN A 190 8.06 3.29 16.96
N ARG A 191 9.14 3.46 16.19
CA ARG A 191 9.54 4.76 15.66
C ARG A 191 8.51 5.27 14.65
N ASP A 192 8.06 4.41 13.72
CA ASP A 192 7.13 4.77 12.67
C ASP A 192 5.75 5.15 13.25
N VAL A 193 5.25 4.38 14.22
CA VAL A 193 4.01 4.69 14.96
C VAL A 193 4.11 6.03 15.68
N ARG A 194 5.24 6.34 16.37
CA ARG A 194 5.41 7.64 17.02
C ARG A 194 5.47 8.83 16.07
N ARG A 195 5.84 8.63 14.82
CA ARG A 195 5.93 9.68 13.78
C ARG A 195 4.63 9.89 13.04
N ALA A 196 3.84 8.85 12.92
CA ALA A 196 2.59 8.87 12.18
C ALA A 196 1.51 9.68 12.91
N VAL A 197 0.60 10.26 12.13
CA VAL A 197 -0.66 10.80 12.63
C VAL A 197 -1.71 9.71 12.49
N GLU A 198 -1.96 9.02 13.60
CA GLU A 198 -2.89 7.89 13.64
C GLU A 198 -4.33 8.35 13.79
N LYS A 199 -5.23 7.68 13.08
CA LYS A 199 -6.69 7.81 13.16
C LYS A 199 -7.32 6.42 13.29
N GLN A 200 -7.23 5.87 14.47
CA GLN A 200 -7.67 4.50 14.78
C GLN A 200 -9.13 4.22 14.38
N GLU A 201 -9.99 5.24 14.40
CA GLU A 201 -11.40 5.12 13.99
C GLU A 201 -11.56 4.69 12.51
N VAL A 202 -10.62 5.06 11.63
CA VAL A 202 -10.63 4.65 10.22
C VAL A 202 -10.24 3.18 10.09
N GLU A 203 -9.23 2.75 10.85
CA GLU A 203 -8.80 1.34 10.91
C GLU A 203 -9.95 0.46 11.41
N ILE A 204 -10.57 0.81 12.53
CA ILE A 204 -11.69 0.05 13.11
C ILE A 204 -12.88 0.01 12.15
N HIS A 205 -13.21 1.14 11.50
CA HIS A 205 -14.26 1.18 10.48
C HIS A 205 -13.98 0.21 9.33
N PHE A 206 -12.78 0.27 8.78
CA PHE A 206 -12.36 -0.60 7.68
C PHE A 206 -12.37 -2.08 8.07
N ASN A 207 -11.76 -2.42 9.21
CA ASN A 207 -11.65 -3.80 9.69
C ASN A 207 -13.01 -4.43 10.04
N ASN A 208 -13.97 -3.62 10.48
CA ASN A 208 -15.31 -4.12 10.82
C ASN A 208 -16.31 -4.12 9.66
N ALA A 209 -16.01 -3.44 8.54
CA ALA A 209 -16.91 -3.30 7.40
C ALA A 209 -16.26 -3.72 6.07
N GLU A 210 -15.49 -2.83 5.46
CA GLU A 210 -14.99 -2.95 4.08
C GLU A 210 -14.16 -4.21 3.83
N ILE A 211 -13.22 -4.54 4.73
CA ILE A 211 -12.33 -5.69 4.56
C ILE A 211 -13.09 -7.01 4.49
N LYS A 212 -14.24 -7.12 5.18
CA LYS A 212 -15.01 -8.36 5.26
C LYS A 212 -15.74 -8.73 3.97
N SER A 213 -16.01 -7.74 3.12
CA SER A 213 -16.68 -7.92 1.82
C SER A 213 -15.73 -7.75 0.64
N MET A 214 -14.47 -7.39 0.88
CA MET A 214 -13.48 -7.14 -0.15
C MET A 214 -13.17 -8.40 -0.96
N ASP A 215 -13.31 -8.31 -2.29
CA ASP A 215 -12.89 -9.34 -3.24
C ASP A 215 -12.58 -8.72 -4.61
N PHE A 216 -11.29 -8.56 -4.91
CA PHE A 216 -10.80 -7.97 -6.16
C PHE A 216 -10.47 -8.98 -7.26
N ARG A 217 -10.72 -10.29 -7.06
CA ARG A 217 -10.33 -11.31 -8.05
C ARG A 217 -10.96 -11.07 -9.43
N ALA A 218 -12.24 -10.74 -9.45
CA ALA A 218 -12.92 -10.41 -10.72
C ALA A 218 -12.54 -9.00 -11.24
N ASP A 219 -12.23 -8.08 -10.34
CA ASP A 219 -11.89 -6.70 -10.69
C ASP A 219 -10.51 -6.58 -11.34
N LEU A 220 -9.54 -7.36 -10.88
CA LEU A 220 -8.19 -7.38 -11.45
C LEU A 220 -8.15 -7.79 -12.93
N ALA A 221 -9.14 -8.54 -13.42
CA ALA A 221 -9.26 -8.84 -14.85
C ALA A 221 -9.45 -7.59 -15.74
N ARG A 222 -9.80 -6.43 -15.15
CA ARG A 222 -9.95 -5.15 -15.85
C ARG A 222 -8.67 -4.32 -15.92
N VAL A 223 -7.64 -4.68 -15.16
CA VAL A 223 -6.34 -3.98 -15.14
C VAL A 223 -5.67 -4.14 -16.50
N ARG A 224 -5.17 -3.02 -17.07
CA ARG A 224 -4.61 -2.99 -18.43
C ARG A 224 -3.12 -2.61 -18.48
N CYS A 225 -2.57 -2.13 -17.39
CA CYS A 225 -1.19 -1.69 -17.32
C CYS A 225 -0.26 -2.79 -16.77
N PRO A 226 1.05 -2.74 -17.06
CA PRO A 226 2.04 -3.57 -16.40
C PRO A 226 1.90 -3.49 -14.89
N THR A 227 1.94 -4.64 -14.20
CA THR A 227 1.67 -4.72 -12.77
C THR A 227 2.77 -5.48 -12.05
N LEU A 228 3.54 -4.76 -11.25
CA LEU A 228 4.49 -5.34 -10.31
C LEU A 228 3.75 -5.96 -9.12
N VAL A 229 4.06 -7.19 -8.76
CA VAL A 229 3.54 -7.85 -7.56
C VAL A 229 4.70 -8.28 -6.69
N VAL A 230 4.84 -7.70 -5.49
CA VAL A 230 5.91 -8.02 -4.55
C VAL A 230 5.33 -8.49 -3.23
N SER A 231 5.76 -9.64 -2.72
CA SER A 231 5.37 -10.14 -1.39
C SER A 231 6.54 -10.83 -0.70
N GLY A 232 6.49 -10.90 0.62
CA GLY A 232 7.43 -11.69 1.40
C GLY A 232 6.98 -13.15 1.51
N GLU A 233 7.91 -14.09 1.38
CA GLU A 233 7.63 -15.53 1.54
C GLU A 233 7.14 -15.89 2.94
N MET A 234 7.53 -15.09 3.94
CA MET A 234 7.22 -15.31 5.37
C MET A 234 6.15 -14.34 5.90
N ASP A 235 5.36 -13.72 5.02
CA ASP A 235 4.31 -12.78 5.41
C ASP A 235 3.16 -13.51 6.13
N PRO A 236 2.89 -13.21 7.42
CA PRO A 236 1.85 -13.90 8.17
C PRO A 236 0.43 -13.35 7.91
N ILE A 237 0.31 -12.09 7.43
CA ILE A 237 -0.99 -11.44 7.23
C ILE A 237 -1.46 -11.50 5.77
N CYS A 238 -0.52 -11.39 4.81
CA CYS A 238 -0.75 -11.61 3.39
C CYS A 238 0.15 -12.78 2.93
N PRO A 239 -0.17 -14.02 3.31
CA PRO A 239 0.68 -15.17 3.03
C PRO A 239 0.89 -15.38 1.53
N PRO A 240 1.85 -16.22 1.10
CA PRO A 240 2.13 -16.49 -0.31
C PRO A 240 0.92 -16.90 -1.15
N SER A 241 -0.12 -17.46 -0.54
CA SER A 241 -1.40 -17.75 -1.21
C SER A 241 -2.03 -16.48 -1.80
N CYS A 242 -1.97 -15.34 -1.09
CA CYS A 242 -2.45 -14.05 -1.58
C CYS A 242 -1.65 -13.56 -2.80
N PHE A 243 -0.32 -13.68 -2.76
CA PHE A 243 0.54 -13.34 -3.89
C PHE A 243 0.17 -14.14 -5.14
N HIS A 244 0.04 -15.44 -5.02
CA HIS A 244 -0.33 -16.30 -6.15
C HIS A 244 -1.74 -15.99 -6.67
N GLU A 245 -2.68 -15.66 -5.78
CA GLU A 245 -4.04 -15.27 -6.16
C GLU A 245 -4.06 -13.94 -6.93
N ILE A 246 -3.28 -12.93 -6.52
CA ILE A 246 -3.15 -11.67 -7.28
C ILE A 246 -2.62 -11.95 -8.69
N VAL A 247 -1.51 -12.69 -8.80
CA VAL A 247 -0.89 -13.02 -10.10
C VAL A 247 -1.85 -13.78 -11.01
N ALA A 248 -2.60 -14.74 -10.46
CA ALA A 248 -3.58 -15.53 -11.21
C ALA A 248 -4.83 -14.72 -11.63
N SER A 249 -5.15 -13.62 -10.90
CA SER A 249 -6.32 -12.78 -11.18
C SER A 249 -6.03 -11.69 -12.21
N LEU A 250 -4.77 -11.36 -12.47
CA LEU A 250 -4.36 -10.38 -13.47
C LEU A 250 -4.45 -10.96 -14.89
N PRO A 251 -4.72 -10.14 -15.91
CA PRO A 251 -4.65 -10.57 -17.30
C PRO A 251 -3.27 -11.18 -17.65
N PRO A 252 -3.23 -12.18 -18.54
CA PRO A 252 -1.97 -12.81 -18.94
C PRO A 252 -0.94 -11.80 -19.49
N GLY A 253 0.29 -11.89 -19.02
CA GLY A 253 1.43 -11.14 -19.55
C GLY A 253 1.63 -9.74 -18.98
N ILE A 254 0.76 -9.26 -18.07
CA ILE A 254 0.96 -7.95 -17.43
C ILE A 254 1.58 -8.03 -16.03
N ALA A 255 1.53 -9.19 -15.38
CA ALA A 255 2.11 -9.39 -14.05
C ALA A 255 3.64 -9.53 -14.11
N GLU A 256 4.34 -8.80 -13.23
CA GLU A 256 5.77 -8.96 -12.93
C GLU A 256 5.92 -9.41 -11.47
N PRO A 257 5.91 -10.75 -11.21
CA PRO A 257 5.85 -11.28 -9.86
C PRO A 257 7.22 -11.42 -9.21
N HIS A 258 7.33 -11.03 -7.94
CA HIS A 258 8.51 -11.18 -7.08
C HIS A 258 8.11 -11.63 -5.68
N LEU A 259 8.26 -12.91 -5.40
CA LEU A 259 8.13 -13.44 -4.04
C LEU A 259 9.52 -13.44 -3.40
N VAL A 260 9.73 -12.58 -2.39
CA VAL A 260 11.03 -12.32 -1.77
C VAL A 260 11.32 -13.36 -0.69
N PRO A 261 12.37 -14.20 -0.87
CA PRO A 261 12.67 -15.27 0.09
C PRO A 261 13.02 -14.72 1.47
N GLY A 262 12.49 -15.38 2.50
CA GLY A 262 12.79 -15.05 3.90
C GLY A 262 12.27 -13.71 4.42
N ALA A 263 11.61 -12.89 3.59
CA ALA A 263 11.02 -11.63 4.00
C ALA A 263 9.58 -11.81 4.50
N GLY A 264 9.15 -10.97 5.44
CA GLY A 264 7.76 -10.88 5.92
C GLY A 264 6.97 -9.77 5.25
N HIS A 265 5.96 -9.26 5.95
CA HIS A 265 5.09 -8.16 5.47
C HIS A 265 5.83 -6.83 5.31
N LEU A 266 6.81 -6.57 6.17
CA LEU A 266 7.64 -5.36 6.04
C LEU A 266 8.80 -5.59 5.05
N VAL A 267 8.48 -6.05 3.85
CA VAL A 267 9.43 -6.48 2.81
C VAL A 267 10.49 -5.41 2.49
N MET A 268 10.10 -4.11 2.51
CA MET A 268 11.01 -2.97 2.32
C MET A 268 12.00 -2.77 3.48
N LEU A 269 11.77 -3.40 4.62
CA LEU A 269 12.69 -3.44 5.75
C LEU A 269 13.55 -4.71 5.69
N ASP A 270 12.92 -5.85 5.46
CA ASP A 270 13.54 -7.17 5.51
C ASP A 270 14.55 -7.40 4.38
N ALA A 271 14.22 -6.93 3.17
CA ALA A 271 15.00 -7.12 1.94
C ALA A 271 15.20 -5.79 1.19
N LYS A 272 15.62 -4.74 1.91
CA LYS A 272 15.65 -3.36 1.42
C LYS A 272 16.33 -3.23 0.06
N ALA A 273 17.58 -3.67 -0.08
CA ALA A 273 18.36 -3.50 -1.31
C ALA A 273 17.72 -4.22 -2.51
N GLU A 274 17.16 -5.39 -2.30
CA GLU A 274 16.48 -6.16 -3.35
C GLU A 274 15.18 -5.47 -3.78
N CYS A 275 14.36 -5.06 -2.82
CA CYS A 275 13.10 -4.37 -3.10
C CYS A 275 13.33 -3.01 -3.76
N GLU A 276 14.32 -2.22 -3.31
CA GLU A 276 14.69 -0.96 -3.96
C GLU A 276 15.09 -1.19 -5.43
N ARG A 277 15.88 -2.21 -5.72
CA ARG A 277 16.27 -2.58 -7.10
C ARG A 277 15.02 -2.97 -7.93
N ILE A 278 14.18 -3.87 -7.41
CA ILE A 278 12.97 -4.33 -8.12
C ILE A 278 12.07 -3.15 -8.46
N VAL A 279 11.75 -2.31 -7.49
CA VAL A 279 10.85 -1.16 -7.68
C VAL A 279 11.47 -0.13 -8.62
N ARG A 280 12.77 0.16 -8.48
CA ARG A 280 13.48 1.10 -9.34
C ARG A 280 13.50 0.64 -10.80
N ASP A 281 13.84 -0.62 -11.03
CA ASP A 281 13.87 -1.22 -12.36
C ASP A 281 12.48 -1.19 -13.01
N PHE A 282 11.43 -1.48 -12.24
CA PHE A 282 10.05 -1.40 -12.71
C PHE A 282 9.67 0.03 -13.11
N VAL A 283 9.95 1.03 -12.26
CA VAL A 283 9.67 2.44 -12.57
C VAL A 283 10.40 2.89 -13.83
N LEU A 284 11.66 2.53 -14.00
CA LEU A 284 12.44 2.90 -15.19
C LEU A 284 11.90 2.26 -16.47
N ARG A 285 11.50 0.98 -16.43
CA ARG A 285 10.94 0.27 -17.61
C ARG A 285 9.59 0.81 -18.06
N HIS A 286 8.76 1.22 -17.13
CA HIS A 286 7.36 1.62 -17.40
C HIS A 286 7.14 3.13 -17.30
N SER A 287 8.22 3.91 -17.31
CA SER A 287 8.12 5.37 -17.41
C SER A 287 7.40 5.77 -18.70
N PRO A 288 6.26 6.47 -18.63
CA PRO A 288 5.66 7.03 -19.84
C PRO A 288 6.63 8.04 -20.44
N VAL A 289 6.95 7.85 -21.71
CA VAL A 289 7.84 8.75 -22.49
C VAL A 289 7.06 9.98 -22.93
#